data_aa7d25d76efbad0f72ee5e6f8a80c456
#
_entry.id   aa7d25d76efbad0f72ee5e6f8a80c456
#
_cell.length_a   1.000
_cell.length_b   1.000
_cell.length_c   1.000
_cell.angle_alpha   90.00
_cell.angle_beta   90.00
_cell.angle_gamma   90.00
#
_symmetry.space_group_name_H-M   'P 1'
#
loop_
_entity.id
_entity.type
_entity.pdbx_description
1 polymer ?
#
loop_
_entity_poly.entity_id
_entity_poly.type
_entity_poly.pdbx_seq_one_letter_code
_entity_poly.pdbx_strand_id
1 'polypeptide(L)'
;NVGAALIVKGTVVLTPEAKQPLEVKAHSIEVEGKSTPDYPLQKKRHSVEFLRTIQHLRPRTNLFSATFRVRSAAAYAVHEFFQSRGFVYVQTPIITGSDCEGAGEMFRVTTMDLTNIPTTDDGKVDYTQDFFGKPCNLTVSGQLEGELGALALSQIYTFGPTFRAENSNTPRHLAEFWMIEPEMAFYELEDNMELAEDFLKYLINYALEHCMEDLEFMNKMWDNELIDRLKFVVHNDFVRLNYTEGIEILKQSGRKFEFPVEWGVDLQSEHERYL
;
A
#
# COMPACT_ATOMS: atom_id res chain seq x y z
N ASN A 1 -29.73 -3.07 -19.00
CA ASN A 1 -28.36 -3.41 -19.36
C ASN A 1 -27.48 -3.50 -18.12
N VAL A 2 -26.42 -4.27 -18.17
CA VAL A 2 -25.39 -4.32 -17.12
C VAL A 2 -24.84 -2.91 -16.92
N GLY A 3 -24.60 -2.51 -15.67
CA GLY A 3 -24.09 -1.19 -15.33
C GLY A 3 -25.17 -0.08 -15.18
N ALA A 4 -26.43 -0.37 -15.42
CA ALA A 4 -27.52 0.59 -15.14
C ALA A 4 -27.70 0.77 -13.62
N ALA A 5 -28.05 1.98 -13.20
CA ALA A 5 -28.46 2.29 -11.83
C ALA A 5 -29.98 2.18 -11.70
N LEU A 6 -30.43 1.45 -10.66
CA LEU A 6 -31.84 1.17 -10.44
C LEU A 6 -32.24 1.53 -9.02
N ILE A 7 -33.43 2.12 -8.87
CA ILE A 7 -34.12 2.21 -7.59
C ILE A 7 -35.19 1.12 -7.57
N VAL A 8 -35.09 0.20 -6.62
CA VAL A 8 -36.02 -0.92 -6.48
C VAL A 8 -36.75 -0.81 -5.16
N LYS A 9 -38.10 -0.76 -5.23
CA LYS A 9 -38.98 -0.88 -4.04
C LYS A 9 -39.59 -2.28 -4.04
N GLY A 10 -39.48 -2.98 -2.92
CA GLY A 10 -39.96 -4.36 -2.86
C GLY A 10 -39.96 -4.92 -1.45
N THR A 11 -40.30 -6.19 -1.33
CA THR A 11 -40.27 -6.95 -0.08
C THR A 11 -39.04 -7.82 -0.06
N VAL A 12 -38.26 -7.76 1.02
CA VAL A 12 -37.11 -8.67 1.24
C VAL A 12 -37.67 -10.06 1.62
N VAL A 13 -37.19 -11.08 0.94
CA VAL A 13 -37.56 -12.49 1.17
C VAL A 13 -36.29 -13.25 1.47
N LEU A 14 -36.30 -14.03 2.56
CA LEU A 14 -35.22 -14.94 2.91
C LEU A 14 -35.23 -16.15 1.96
N THR A 15 -34.07 -16.49 1.44
CA THR A 15 -33.85 -17.63 0.52
C THR A 15 -32.64 -18.45 1.01
N PRO A 16 -32.73 -19.08 2.22
CA PRO A 16 -31.58 -19.74 2.85
C PRO A 16 -31.01 -20.90 2.04
N GLU A 17 -31.84 -21.55 1.20
CA GLU A 17 -31.41 -22.67 0.34
C GLU A 17 -30.84 -22.21 -1.01
N ALA A 18 -30.92 -20.91 -1.31
CA ALA A 18 -30.39 -20.37 -2.57
C ALA A 18 -28.93 -19.92 -2.40
N LYS A 19 -28.26 -19.68 -3.51
CA LYS A 19 -26.89 -19.14 -3.54
C LYS A 19 -26.75 -17.80 -2.79
N GLN A 20 -27.83 -17.00 -2.78
CA GLN A 20 -27.92 -15.75 -2.04
C GLN A 20 -28.92 -15.93 -0.91
N PRO A 21 -28.61 -15.48 0.33
CA PRO A 21 -29.46 -15.75 1.50
C PRO A 21 -30.75 -14.94 1.49
N LEU A 22 -30.87 -13.95 0.61
CA LEU A 22 -32.06 -13.11 0.49
C LEU A 22 -32.24 -12.63 -0.95
N GLU A 23 -33.49 -12.30 -1.30
CA GLU A 23 -33.91 -11.68 -2.55
C GLU A 23 -34.87 -10.52 -2.29
N VAL A 24 -34.98 -9.59 -3.24
CA VAL A 24 -35.97 -8.53 -3.23
C VAL A 24 -37.05 -8.84 -4.27
N LYS A 25 -38.28 -9.14 -3.82
CA LYS A 25 -39.47 -9.18 -4.69
C LYS A 25 -39.85 -7.75 -5.02
N ALA A 26 -39.48 -7.31 -6.25
CA ALA A 26 -39.71 -5.96 -6.69
C ALA A 26 -41.21 -5.66 -6.90
N HIS A 27 -41.71 -4.57 -6.32
CA HIS A 27 -43.04 -4.00 -6.58
C HIS A 27 -42.93 -2.91 -7.63
N SER A 28 -41.83 -2.16 -7.65
CA SER A 28 -41.52 -1.17 -8.68
C SER A 28 -40.03 -1.08 -8.92
N ILE A 29 -39.66 -0.78 -10.16
CA ILE A 29 -38.28 -0.57 -10.59
C ILE A 29 -38.25 0.75 -11.37
N GLU A 30 -37.39 1.66 -10.91
CA GLU A 30 -37.11 2.92 -11.58
C GLU A 30 -35.67 2.90 -12.09
N VAL A 31 -35.45 3.32 -13.33
CA VAL A 31 -34.12 3.40 -13.93
C VAL A 31 -33.58 4.80 -13.72
N GLU A 32 -32.74 4.97 -12.71
CA GLU A 32 -32.08 6.23 -12.36
C GLU A 32 -31.00 6.58 -13.38
N GLY A 33 -30.19 5.60 -13.76
CA GLY A 33 -29.14 5.77 -14.75
C GLY A 33 -29.13 4.64 -15.79
N LYS A 34 -29.24 5.01 -17.06
CA LYS A 34 -29.18 4.04 -18.17
C LYS A 34 -27.74 3.63 -18.45
N SER A 35 -27.57 2.39 -18.92
CA SER A 35 -26.30 1.88 -19.43
C SER A 35 -26.49 1.37 -20.86
N THR A 36 -25.42 1.41 -21.64
CA THR A 36 -25.38 0.98 -23.03
C THR A 36 -24.93 -0.50 -23.14
N PRO A 37 -25.20 -1.19 -24.26
CA PRO A 37 -24.78 -2.59 -24.45
C PRO A 37 -23.27 -2.79 -24.47
N ASP A 38 -22.50 -1.76 -24.80
CA ASP A 38 -21.04 -1.74 -24.88
C ASP A 38 -20.35 -1.42 -23.52
N TYR A 39 -21.12 -1.40 -22.42
CA TYR A 39 -20.56 -1.23 -21.08
C TYR A 39 -19.43 -2.23 -20.83
N PRO A 40 -18.18 -1.76 -20.47
CA PRO A 40 -16.99 -2.60 -20.50
C PRO A 40 -17.01 -3.81 -19.55
N LEU A 41 -17.65 -3.64 -18.35
CA LEU A 41 -17.74 -4.71 -17.37
C LEU A 41 -18.94 -5.61 -17.64
N GLN A 42 -18.73 -6.64 -18.45
CA GLN A 42 -19.71 -7.66 -18.75
C GLN A 42 -19.67 -8.82 -17.73
N LYS A 43 -20.67 -9.71 -17.74
CA LYS A 43 -20.76 -10.92 -16.89
C LYS A 43 -19.74 -11.98 -17.31
N LYS A 44 -18.45 -11.65 -17.26
CA LYS A 44 -17.32 -12.54 -17.54
C LYS A 44 -16.14 -12.17 -16.62
N ARG A 45 -15.16 -13.06 -16.53
CA ARG A 45 -13.90 -12.74 -15.84
C ARG A 45 -13.12 -11.71 -16.66
N HIS A 46 -12.59 -10.69 -15.98
CA HIS A 46 -11.71 -9.69 -16.56
C HIS A 46 -10.31 -9.85 -15.97
N SER A 47 -9.28 -9.70 -16.79
CA SER A 47 -7.90 -9.70 -16.31
C SER A 47 -7.57 -8.39 -15.59
N VAL A 48 -6.57 -8.41 -14.71
CA VAL A 48 -6.09 -7.22 -13.99
C VAL A 48 -5.54 -6.18 -14.96
N GLU A 49 -4.85 -6.62 -16.02
CA GLU A 49 -4.31 -5.77 -17.09
C GLU A 49 -5.43 -5.00 -17.80
N PHE A 50 -6.50 -5.69 -18.20
CA PHE A 50 -7.67 -5.03 -18.78
C PHE A 50 -8.30 -4.03 -17.80
N LEU A 51 -8.45 -4.40 -16.53
CA LEU A 51 -9.04 -3.52 -15.52
C LEU A 51 -8.19 -2.27 -15.25
N ARG A 52 -6.89 -2.30 -15.51
CA ARG A 52 -6.01 -1.12 -15.48
C ARG A 52 -6.33 -0.12 -16.60
N THR A 53 -6.85 -0.56 -17.72
CA THR A 53 -7.27 0.35 -18.83
C THR A 53 -8.60 1.05 -18.56
N ILE A 54 -9.39 0.56 -17.61
CA ILE A 54 -10.69 1.12 -17.21
C ILE A 54 -10.73 1.41 -15.69
N GLN A 55 -9.74 2.14 -15.20
CA GLN A 55 -9.52 2.36 -13.75
C GLN A 55 -10.74 2.89 -13.01
N HIS A 56 -11.52 3.77 -13.64
CA HIS A 56 -12.74 4.35 -13.09
C HIS A 56 -13.89 3.34 -12.88
N LEU A 57 -13.84 2.19 -13.54
CA LEU A 57 -14.83 1.12 -13.42
C LEU A 57 -14.35 -0.07 -12.60
N ARG A 58 -13.03 -0.28 -12.46
CA ARG A 58 -12.48 -1.45 -11.78
C ARG A 58 -12.98 -1.65 -10.32
N PRO A 59 -13.31 -0.59 -9.53
CA PRO A 59 -13.87 -0.79 -8.20
C PRO A 59 -15.20 -1.54 -8.16
N ARG A 60 -15.91 -1.62 -9.29
CA ARG A 60 -17.17 -2.36 -9.41
C ARG A 60 -16.97 -3.87 -9.57
N THR A 61 -15.74 -4.34 -9.74
CA THR A 61 -15.43 -5.77 -9.79
C THR A 61 -15.26 -6.33 -8.38
N ASN A 62 -15.59 -7.61 -8.18
CA ASN A 62 -15.46 -8.25 -6.88
C ASN A 62 -14.03 -8.18 -6.35
N LEU A 63 -13.02 -8.36 -7.21
CA LEU A 63 -11.61 -8.29 -6.80
C LEU A 63 -11.25 -6.92 -6.24
N PHE A 64 -11.47 -5.85 -7.02
CA PHE A 64 -11.08 -4.51 -6.57
C PHE A 64 -11.97 -3.99 -5.45
N SER A 65 -13.26 -4.36 -5.44
CA SER A 65 -14.14 -4.07 -4.33
C SER A 65 -13.62 -4.68 -3.02
N ALA A 66 -13.28 -5.97 -3.02
CA ALA A 66 -12.66 -6.66 -1.89
C ALA A 66 -11.32 -6.02 -1.50
N THR A 67 -10.43 -5.77 -2.48
CA THR A 67 -9.14 -5.13 -2.24
C THR A 67 -9.28 -3.76 -1.57
N PHE A 68 -10.22 -2.93 -2.02
CA PHE A 68 -10.43 -1.61 -1.42
C PHE A 68 -11.04 -1.68 -0.02
N ARG A 69 -11.91 -2.65 0.27
CA ARG A 69 -12.42 -2.86 1.65
C ARG A 69 -11.31 -3.29 2.59
N VAL A 70 -10.50 -4.28 2.20
CA VAL A 70 -9.35 -4.72 3.00
C VAL A 70 -8.34 -3.59 3.19
N ARG A 71 -8.02 -2.82 2.14
CA ARG A 71 -7.13 -1.66 2.24
C ARG A 71 -7.67 -0.60 3.20
N SER A 72 -8.97 -0.31 3.14
CA SER A 72 -9.63 0.65 4.05
C SER A 72 -9.56 0.18 5.50
N ALA A 73 -9.86 -1.08 5.75
CA ALA A 73 -9.77 -1.67 7.09
C ALA A 73 -8.33 -1.67 7.63
N ALA A 74 -7.37 -2.05 6.79
CA ALA A 74 -5.95 -2.02 7.17
C ALA A 74 -5.45 -0.60 7.48
N ALA A 75 -5.88 0.42 6.73
CA ALA A 75 -5.51 1.81 7.01
C ALA A 75 -6.05 2.28 8.36
N TYR A 76 -7.27 1.90 8.71
CA TYR A 76 -7.83 2.18 10.04
C TYR A 76 -7.04 1.44 11.13
N ALA A 77 -6.74 0.16 10.92
CA ALA A 77 -5.97 -0.66 11.86
C ALA A 77 -4.56 -0.11 12.14
N VAL A 78 -3.90 0.49 11.14
CA VAL A 78 -2.62 1.20 11.34
C VAL A 78 -2.79 2.31 12.39
N HIS A 79 -3.79 3.17 12.21
CA HIS A 79 -4.04 4.26 13.16
C HIS A 79 -4.43 3.73 14.55
N GLU A 80 -5.28 2.71 14.62
CA GLU A 80 -5.69 2.11 15.88
C GLU A 80 -4.51 1.48 16.63
N PHE A 81 -3.65 0.74 15.94
CA PHE A 81 -2.45 0.13 16.54
C PHE A 81 -1.54 1.16 17.20
N PHE A 82 -1.15 2.20 16.47
CA PHE A 82 -0.21 3.18 16.98
C PHE A 82 -0.84 4.11 18.04
N GLN A 83 -2.03 4.62 17.80
CA GLN A 83 -2.68 5.54 18.74
C GLN A 83 -3.05 4.87 20.07
N SER A 84 -3.50 3.61 20.05
CA SER A 84 -3.76 2.86 21.29
C SER A 84 -2.52 2.62 22.14
N ARG A 85 -1.32 2.70 21.54
CA ARG A 85 -0.01 2.60 22.21
C ARG A 85 0.61 3.95 22.57
N GLY A 86 -0.14 5.03 22.38
CA GLY A 86 0.29 6.39 22.74
C GLY A 86 1.14 7.10 21.69
N PHE A 87 1.28 6.55 20.50
CA PHE A 87 1.95 7.23 19.39
C PHE A 87 1.13 8.41 18.88
N VAL A 88 1.80 9.49 18.51
CA VAL A 88 1.18 10.66 17.89
C VAL A 88 1.32 10.57 16.38
N TYR A 89 0.20 10.69 15.67
CA TYR A 89 0.21 10.76 14.21
C TYR A 89 0.71 12.13 13.74
N VAL A 90 1.76 12.15 12.94
CA VAL A 90 2.35 13.38 12.37
C VAL A 90 2.16 13.37 10.85
N GLN A 91 1.54 14.42 10.33
CA GLN A 91 1.43 14.65 8.89
C GLN A 91 2.63 15.46 8.43
N THR A 92 3.56 14.80 7.76
CA THR A 92 4.74 15.43 7.19
C THR A 92 4.44 16.08 5.83
N PRO A 93 5.20 17.10 5.40
CA PRO A 93 4.99 17.76 4.13
C PRO A 93 5.19 16.79 2.94
N ILE A 94 4.27 16.86 1.97
CA ILE A 94 4.40 16.12 0.70
C ILE A 94 5.31 16.86 -0.28
N ILE A 95 5.28 18.20 -0.27
CA ILE A 95 6.20 19.04 -1.04
C ILE A 95 7.32 19.48 -0.11
N THR A 96 8.54 19.13 -0.45
CA THR A 96 9.70 19.39 0.39
C THR A 96 10.90 19.87 -0.42
N GLY A 97 11.77 20.62 0.24
CA GLY A 97 13.10 20.96 -0.28
C GLY A 97 14.19 19.99 0.18
N SER A 98 13.85 19.03 1.05
CA SER A 98 14.79 18.08 1.62
C SER A 98 14.82 16.78 0.81
N ASP A 99 16.00 16.23 0.63
CA ASP A 99 16.23 14.88 0.17
C ASP A 99 16.45 14.00 1.42
N CYS A 100 15.59 13.03 1.64
CA CYS A 100 15.71 12.13 2.78
C CYS A 100 16.84 11.12 2.53
N GLU A 101 18.06 11.50 2.90
CA GLU A 101 19.28 10.67 2.85
C GLU A 101 19.57 10.02 1.48
N GLY A 102 19.08 10.61 0.39
CA GLY A 102 19.18 10.02 -0.94
C GLY A 102 18.33 8.76 -1.12
N ALA A 103 17.25 8.60 -0.34
CA ALA A 103 16.42 7.40 -0.33
C ALA A 103 15.71 7.10 -1.66
N GLY A 104 15.73 8.02 -2.63
CA GLY A 104 15.17 7.80 -3.94
C GLY A 104 15.31 8.99 -4.88
N GLU A 105 15.14 8.78 -6.18
CA GLU A 105 15.04 9.86 -7.14
C GLU A 105 13.76 10.65 -6.93
N MET A 106 13.86 11.98 -6.87
CA MET A 106 12.75 12.86 -6.53
C MET A 106 12.05 13.44 -7.77
N PHE A 107 10.72 13.38 -7.78
CA PHE A 107 9.93 14.17 -8.72
C PHE A 107 10.03 15.66 -8.41
N ARG A 108 10.33 16.48 -9.43
CA ARG A 108 10.37 17.95 -9.30
C ARG A 108 8.95 18.51 -9.25
N VAL A 109 8.73 19.43 -8.30
CA VAL A 109 7.50 20.24 -8.22
C VAL A 109 7.83 21.67 -8.66
N THR A 110 7.14 22.18 -9.66
CA THR A 110 7.32 23.54 -10.17
C THR A 110 6.02 24.09 -10.75
N THR A 111 5.86 25.41 -10.70
CA THR A 111 4.78 26.16 -11.38
C THR A 111 5.28 26.92 -12.60
N MET A 112 6.58 26.82 -12.90
CA MET A 112 7.17 27.47 -14.08
C MET A 112 6.67 26.82 -15.38
N ASP A 113 6.54 27.64 -16.43
CA ASP A 113 6.27 27.13 -17.77
C ASP A 113 7.50 26.39 -18.30
N LEU A 114 7.38 25.08 -18.51
CA LEU A 114 8.46 24.25 -19.01
C LEU A 114 8.89 24.58 -20.47
N THR A 115 8.07 25.33 -21.21
CA THR A 115 8.41 25.79 -22.56
C THR A 115 9.20 27.11 -22.55
N ASN A 116 9.24 27.81 -21.38
CA ASN A 116 9.94 29.07 -21.20
C ASN A 116 10.47 29.19 -19.76
N ILE A 117 11.46 28.38 -19.46
CA ILE A 117 12.03 28.29 -18.11
C ILE A 117 12.92 29.52 -17.86
N PRO A 118 12.68 30.30 -16.78
CA PRO A 118 13.58 31.40 -16.38
C PRO A 118 14.98 30.86 -16.05
N THR A 119 16.01 31.57 -16.51
CA THR A 119 17.41 31.23 -16.26
C THR A 119 18.18 32.41 -15.65
N THR A 120 19.13 32.06 -14.78
CA THR A 120 20.13 33.00 -14.27
C THR A 120 21.18 33.34 -15.32
N ASP A 121 22.03 34.31 -15.06
CA ASP A 121 23.09 34.74 -15.98
C ASP A 121 24.11 33.64 -16.32
N ASP A 122 24.27 32.63 -15.41
CA ASP A 122 25.12 31.46 -15.62
C ASP A 122 24.39 30.28 -16.31
N GLY A 123 23.16 30.51 -16.80
CA GLY A 123 22.38 29.56 -17.58
C GLY A 123 21.68 28.45 -16.77
N LYS A 124 21.66 28.56 -15.44
CA LYS A 124 20.91 27.65 -14.59
C LYS A 124 19.46 28.09 -14.43
N VAL A 125 18.59 27.16 -14.02
CA VAL A 125 17.19 27.46 -13.70
C VAL A 125 17.13 28.51 -12.57
N ASP A 126 16.42 29.60 -12.80
CA ASP A 126 16.17 30.62 -11.78
C ASP A 126 14.94 30.28 -10.93
N TYR A 127 15.16 29.47 -9.89
CA TYR A 127 14.11 29.06 -8.96
C TYR A 127 13.57 30.20 -8.10
N THR A 128 14.20 31.39 -8.07
CA THR A 128 13.64 32.54 -7.34
C THR A 128 12.31 33.03 -7.95
N GLN A 129 12.05 32.65 -9.20
CA GLN A 129 10.80 32.93 -9.91
C GLN A 129 9.76 31.80 -9.79
N ASP A 130 10.11 30.70 -9.16
CA ASP A 130 9.15 29.62 -8.87
C ASP A 130 8.34 29.90 -7.61
N PHE A 131 7.26 29.16 -7.40
CA PHE A 131 6.28 29.37 -6.32
C PHE A 131 6.92 29.46 -4.93
N PHE A 132 7.86 28.59 -4.61
CA PHE A 132 8.55 28.56 -3.30
C PHE A 132 9.86 29.36 -3.27
N GLY A 133 10.27 29.97 -4.37
CA GLY A 133 11.54 30.68 -4.50
C GLY A 133 12.79 29.81 -4.37
N LYS A 134 12.63 28.48 -4.40
CA LYS A 134 13.69 27.47 -4.29
C LYS A 134 13.24 26.15 -4.93
N PRO A 135 14.20 25.25 -5.27
CA PRO A 135 13.85 23.93 -5.77
C PRO A 135 13.00 23.15 -4.75
N CYS A 136 11.90 22.58 -5.21
CA CYS A 136 11.03 21.71 -4.43
C CYS A 136 10.73 20.41 -5.15
N ASN A 137 10.43 19.37 -4.39
CA ASN A 137 10.19 18.03 -4.88
C ASN A 137 9.01 17.40 -4.14
N LEU A 138 8.48 16.29 -4.68
CA LEU A 138 7.65 15.39 -3.91
C LEU A 138 8.53 14.58 -2.97
N THR A 139 8.06 14.36 -1.74
CA THR A 139 8.80 13.62 -0.71
C THR A 139 9.02 12.15 -1.09
N VAL A 140 10.17 11.61 -0.73
CA VAL A 140 10.52 10.19 -0.85
C VAL A 140 10.33 9.43 0.47
N SER A 141 10.14 10.16 1.60
CA SER A 141 9.90 9.63 2.94
C SER A 141 9.47 10.78 3.86
N GLY A 142 8.68 10.47 4.87
CA GLY A 142 8.34 11.40 5.96
C GLY A 142 9.31 11.33 7.15
N GLN A 143 10.36 10.52 7.06
CA GLN A 143 11.25 10.21 8.18
C GLN A 143 11.92 11.44 8.79
N LEU A 144 12.56 12.31 7.98
CA LEU A 144 13.30 13.46 8.50
C LEU A 144 12.43 14.40 9.33
N GLU A 145 11.25 14.72 8.82
CA GLU A 145 10.29 15.55 9.56
C GLU A 145 9.65 14.77 10.72
N GLY A 146 9.50 13.45 10.58
CA GLY A 146 9.04 12.54 11.63
C GLY A 146 9.98 12.52 12.84
N GLU A 147 11.28 12.41 12.62
CA GLU A 147 12.31 12.44 13.68
C GLU A 147 12.27 13.74 14.48
N LEU A 148 12.01 14.89 13.86
CA LEU A 148 11.80 16.15 14.59
C LEU A 148 10.58 16.05 15.51
N GLY A 149 9.53 15.36 15.08
CA GLY A 149 8.37 15.04 15.90
C GLY A 149 8.72 14.12 17.08
N ALA A 150 9.51 13.08 16.85
CA ALA A 150 9.94 12.14 17.88
C ALA A 150 10.80 12.80 18.97
N LEU A 151 11.68 13.74 18.61
CA LEU A 151 12.46 14.53 19.55
C LEU A 151 11.59 15.37 20.51
N ALA A 152 10.39 15.76 20.09
CA ALA A 152 9.47 16.57 20.88
C ALA A 152 8.41 15.73 21.62
N LEU A 153 7.94 14.63 21.01
CA LEU A 153 6.76 13.87 21.43
C LEU A 153 7.09 12.42 21.84
N SER A 154 8.35 12.02 21.74
CA SER A 154 8.92 10.70 22.06
C SER A 154 8.53 9.59 21.07
N GLN A 155 7.26 9.39 20.80
CA GLN A 155 6.76 8.34 19.93
C GLN A 155 5.77 8.93 18.93
N ILE A 156 6.13 8.87 17.66
CA ILE A 156 5.27 9.34 16.57
C ILE A 156 5.19 8.28 15.47
N TYR A 157 4.27 8.44 14.57
CA TYR A 157 4.30 7.73 13.29
C TYR A 157 3.80 8.63 12.17
N THR A 158 4.36 8.44 10.99
CA THR A 158 3.80 8.95 9.76
C THR A 158 3.00 7.85 9.06
N PHE A 159 1.99 8.21 8.32
CA PHE A 159 1.29 7.33 7.39
C PHE A 159 0.79 8.19 6.25
N GLY A 160 1.56 8.23 5.17
CA GLY A 160 1.30 9.17 4.09
C GLY A 160 1.88 8.74 2.74
N PRO A 161 1.48 9.44 1.67
CA PRO A 161 1.99 9.19 0.34
C PRO A 161 3.45 9.61 0.20
N THR A 162 4.22 8.76 -0.48
CA THR A 162 5.62 9.01 -0.85
C THR A 162 5.80 8.73 -2.34
N PHE A 163 6.82 9.36 -2.92
CA PHE A 163 7.01 9.38 -4.36
C PHE A 163 8.48 9.11 -4.69
N ARG A 164 8.74 8.16 -5.57
CA ARG A 164 10.09 7.84 -6.04
C ARG A 164 10.10 7.73 -7.55
N ALA A 165 11.02 8.44 -8.19
CA ALA A 165 11.08 8.60 -9.64
C ALA A 165 12.03 7.59 -10.32
N GLU A 166 12.57 6.63 -9.57
CA GLU A 166 13.47 5.62 -10.13
C GLU A 166 12.80 4.87 -11.28
N ASN A 167 13.53 4.75 -12.38
CA ASN A 167 13.12 3.95 -13.52
C ASN A 167 13.30 2.45 -13.23
N SER A 168 12.44 1.91 -12.38
CA SER A 168 12.45 0.50 -11.99
C SER A 168 11.14 -0.17 -12.40
N ASN A 169 11.25 -1.29 -13.12
CA ASN A 169 10.12 -2.07 -13.59
C ASN A 169 10.08 -3.44 -12.89
N THR A 170 9.83 -3.44 -11.59
CA THR A 170 9.68 -4.66 -10.80
C THR A 170 8.29 -4.71 -10.15
N PRO A 171 7.81 -5.89 -9.74
CA PRO A 171 6.53 -6.03 -9.04
C PRO A 171 6.43 -5.27 -7.72
N ARG A 172 7.56 -4.84 -7.14
CA ARG A 172 7.63 -4.17 -5.83
C ARG A 172 7.86 -2.66 -5.91
N HIS A 173 8.16 -2.09 -7.10
CA HIS A 173 8.40 -0.67 -7.27
C HIS A 173 7.18 0.05 -7.83
N LEU A 174 6.75 1.07 -7.13
CA LEU A 174 5.70 2.00 -7.55
C LEU A 174 6.25 3.42 -7.45
N ALA A 175 5.85 4.28 -8.37
CA ALA A 175 6.22 5.70 -8.34
C ALA A 175 5.51 6.48 -7.22
N GLU A 176 4.36 5.97 -6.77
CA GLU A 176 3.58 6.51 -5.65
C GLU A 176 3.11 5.35 -4.77
N PHE A 177 3.36 5.44 -3.47
CA PHE A 177 2.94 4.46 -2.48
C PHE A 177 2.81 5.13 -1.10
N TRP A 178 2.21 4.42 -0.14
CA TRP A 178 2.08 4.92 1.23
C TRP A 178 3.07 4.22 2.13
N MET A 179 3.80 4.99 2.92
CA MET A 179 4.71 4.48 3.94
C MET A 179 4.10 4.62 5.33
N ILE A 180 4.44 3.68 6.19
CA ILE A 180 4.15 3.68 7.62
C ILE A 180 5.50 3.74 8.31
N GLU A 181 5.79 4.85 8.95
CA GLU A 181 7.12 5.19 9.47
C GLU A 181 7.00 5.61 10.94
N PRO A 182 7.03 4.66 11.88
CA PRO A 182 7.11 4.98 13.30
C PRO A 182 8.52 5.42 13.67
N GLU A 183 8.61 6.48 14.47
CA GLU A 183 9.85 7.01 15.02
C GLU A 183 9.75 7.07 16.55
N MET A 184 10.68 6.42 17.24
CA MET A 184 10.65 6.26 18.69
C MET A 184 11.95 6.71 19.32
N ALA A 185 11.90 7.77 20.12
CA ALA A 185 13.04 8.20 20.92
C ALA A 185 13.38 7.11 21.95
N PHE A 186 14.68 6.85 22.11
CA PHE A 186 15.27 5.89 23.07
C PHE A 186 15.01 4.41 22.79
N TYR A 187 14.36 4.05 21.66
CA TYR A 187 14.25 2.65 21.22
C TYR A 187 15.58 2.20 20.62
N GLU A 188 15.90 0.92 20.86
CA GLU A 188 17.01 0.23 20.24
C GLU A 188 16.51 -0.77 19.18
N LEU A 189 17.42 -1.51 18.56
CA LEU A 189 17.08 -2.43 17.48
C LEU A 189 16.06 -3.50 17.92
N GLU A 190 16.26 -4.07 19.10
CA GLU A 190 15.38 -5.08 19.69
C GLU A 190 13.95 -4.55 19.88
N ASP A 191 13.82 -3.35 20.45
CA ASP A 191 12.52 -2.70 20.67
C ASP A 191 11.79 -2.48 19.34
N ASN A 192 12.53 -2.05 18.30
CA ASN A 192 11.97 -1.83 16.97
C ASN A 192 11.54 -3.14 16.30
N MET A 193 12.31 -4.22 16.45
CA MET A 193 11.94 -5.54 15.95
C MET A 193 10.68 -6.09 16.63
N GLU A 194 10.54 -5.89 17.94
CA GLU A 194 9.33 -6.29 18.69
C GLU A 194 8.11 -5.50 18.23
N LEU A 195 8.25 -4.19 18.10
CA LEU A 195 7.17 -3.34 17.58
C LEU A 195 6.74 -3.74 16.16
N ALA A 196 7.70 -4.05 15.30
CA ALA A 196 7.42 -4.49 13.92
C ALA A 196 6.66 -5.83 13.88
N GLU A 197 7.05 -6.80 14.72
CA GLU A 197 6.37 -8.07 14.84
C GLU A 197 4.93 -7.90 15.36
N ASP A 198 4.76 -7.15 16.45
CA ASP A 198 3.46 -6.84 17.02
C ASP A 198 2.54 -6.14 16.01
N PHE A 199 3.08 -5.18 15.29
CA PHE A 199 2.36 -4.43 14.28
C PHE A 199 1.87 -5.32 13.13
N LEU A 200 2.74 -6.15 12.56
CA LEU A 200 2.37 -7.06 11.48
C LEU A 200 1.33 -8.09 11.93
N LYS A 201 1.51 -8.70 13.10
CA LYS A 201 0.53 -9.62 13.68
C LYS A 201 -0.81 -8.95 13.95
N TYR A 202 -0.80 -7.71 14.44
CA TYR A 202 -2.01 -6.93 14.67
C TYR A 202 -2.78 -6.67 13.38
N LEU A 203 -2.12 -6.18 12.33
CA LEU A 203 -2.76 -5.90 11.03
C LEU A 203 -3.36 -7.15 10.41
N ILE A 204 -2.65 -8.27 10.49
CA ILE A 204 -3.13 -9.55 9.95
C ILE A 204 -4.34 -10.04 10.74
N ASN A 205 -4.30 -10.01 12.06
CA ASN A 205 -5.45 -10.36 12.90
C ASN A 205 -6.65 -9.49 12.62
N TYR A 206 -6.43 -8.17 12.52
CA TYR A 206 -7.50 -7.23 12.19
C TYR A 206 -8.17 -7.57 10.85
N ALA A 207 -7.38 -7.90 9.83
CA ALA A 207 -7.91 -8.31 8.53
C ALA A 207 -8.67 -9.65 8.62
N LEU A 208 -8.16 -10.64 9.37
CA LEU A 208 -8.84 -11.93 9.59
C LEU A 208 -10.17 -11.76 10.34
N GLU A 209 -10.25 -10.84 11.29
CA GLU A 209 -11.46 -10.60 12.09
C GLU A 209 -12.52 -9.77 11.32
N HIS A 210 -12.08 -8.74 10.58
CA HIS A 210 -12.99 -7.75 10.01
C HIS A 210 -13.21 -7.88 8.49
N CYS A 211 -12.38 -8.66 7.79
CA CYS A 211 -12.42 -8.80 6.33
C CYS A 211 -12.49 -10.26 5.85
N MET A 212 -12.94 -11.20 6.69
CA MET A 212 -12.87 -12.64 6.37
C MET A 212 -13.58 -12.99 5.07
N GLU A 213 -14.76 -12.44 4.80
CA GLU A 213 -15.50 -12.69 3.55
C GLU A 213 -14.68 -12.29 2.31
N ASP A 214 -14.00 -11.14 2.37
CA ASP A 214 -13.14 -10.67 1.29
C ASP A 214 -11.87 -11.53 1.14
N LEU A 215 -11.29 -11.95 2.26
CA LEU A 215 -10.13 -12.84 2.27
C LEU A 215 -10.47 -14.23 1.74
N GLU A 216 -11.62 -14.81 2.10
CA GLU A 216 -12.12 -16.08 1.54
C GLU A 216 -12.34 -15.99 0.02
N PHE A 217 -12.89 -14.86 -0.44
CA PHE A 217 -13.02 -14.62 -1.87
C PHE A 217 -11.66 -14.58 -2.56
N MET A 218 -10.68 -13.85 -2.02
CA MET A 218 -9.32 -13.79 -2.56
C MET A 218 -8.62 -15.15 -2.50
N ASN A 219 -8.75 -15.87 -1.39
CA ASN A 219 -8.19 -17.20 -1.18
C ASN A 219 -8.70 -18.18 -2.26
N LYS A 220 -9.98 -18.15 -2.54
CA LYS A 220 -10.59 -19.02 -3.56
C LYS A 220 -10.22 -18.65 -4.99
N MET A 221 -10.05 -17.37 -5.30
CA MET A 221 -9.96 -16.89 -6.68
C MET A 221 -8.55 -16.62 -7.17
N TRP A 222 -7.59 -16.36 -6.25
CA TRP A 222 -6.24 -15.93 -6.60
C TRP A 222 -5.13 -16.73 -5.92
N ASP A 223 -5.28 -17.03 -4.64
CA ASP A 223 -4.22 -17.65 -3.86
C ASP A 223 -4.85 -18.54 -2.78
N ASN A 224 -4.94 -19.82 -3.06
CA ASN A 224 -5.60 -20.80 -2.21
C ASN A 224 -4.88 -21.08 -0.87
N GLU A 225 -3.68 -20.52 -0.68
CA GLU A 225 -2.90 -20.62 0.55
C GLU A 225 -2.91 -19.32 1.37
N LEU A 226 -3.60 -18.29 0.89
CA LEU A 226 -3.56 -16.94 1.50
C LEU A 226 -3.93 -16.96 2.99
N ILE A 227 -5.07 -17.55 3.34
CA ILE A 227 -5.56 -17.56 4.73
C ILE A 227 -4.66 -18.40 5.64
N ASP A 228 -4.19 -19.55 5.16
CA ASP A 228 -3.30 -20.41 5.94
C ASP A 228 -1.96 -19.73 6.20
N ARG A 229 -1.43 -19.02 5.21
CA ARG A 229 -0.19 -18.23 5.35
C ARG A 229 -0.38 -17.05 6.32
N LEU A 230 -1.50 -16.33 6.27
CA LEU A 230 -1.80 -15.27 7.23
C LEU A 230 -1.89 -15.81 8.66
N LYS A 231 -2.60 -16.93 8.86
CA LYS A 231 -2.70 -17.59 10.16
C LYS A 231 -1.34 -18.10 10.65
N PHE A 232 -0.51 -18.66 9.75
CA PHE A 232 0.84 -19.08 10.09
C PHE A 232 1.67 -17.93 10.67
N VAL A 233 1.67 -16.77 10.02
CA VAL A 233 2.42 -15.59 10.49
C VAL A 233 1.95 -15.14 11.88
N VAL A 234 0.66 -15.14 12.14
CA VAL A 234 0.09 -14.73 13.44
C VAL A 234 0.43 -15.67 14.58
N HIS A 235 0.41 -16.99 14.30
CA HIS A 235 0.56 -18.02 15.36
C HIS A 235 2.01 -18.42 15.64
N ASN A 236 2.97 -17.93 14.88
CA ASN A 236 4.37 -18.22 15.07
C ASN A 236 5.17 -16.98 15.46
N ASP A 237 6.18 -17.17 16.29
CA ASP A 237 7.12 -16.11 16.64
C ASP A 237 8.06 -15.86 15.47
N PHE A 238 8.47 -14.59 15.31
CA PHE A 238 9.43 -14.20 14.28
C PHE A 238 10.84 -14.59 14.71
N VAL A 239 11.55 -15.24 13.82
CA VAL A 239 12.96 -15.56 14.03
C VAL A 239 13.82 -14.32 13.82
N ARG A 240 14.70 -14.03 14.78
CA ARG A 240 15.68 -12.97 14.67
C ARG A 240 16.94 -13.54 14.00
N LEU A 241 17.16 -13.17 12.77
CA LEU A 241 18.29 -13.65 11.96
C LEU A 241 19.21 -12.48 11.62
N ASN A 242 20.48 -12.57 12.02
CA ASN A 242 21.44 -11.56 11.61
C ASN A 242 21.94 -11.80 10.18
N TYR A 243 22.47 -10.74 9.55
CA TYR A 243 22.92 -10.77 8.16
C TYR A 243 23.98 -11.84 7.90
N THR A 244 24.96 -12.00 8.80
CA THR A 244 26.03 -12.99 8.65
C THR A 244 25.49 -14.41 8.63
N GLU A 245 24.58 -14.74 9.56
CA GLU A 245 23.91 -16.04 9.60
C GLU A 245 23.05 -16.27 8.35
N GLY A 246 22.33 -15.25 7.89
CA GLY A 246 21.56 -15.31 6.65
C GLY A 246 22.41 -15.66 5.45
N ILE A 247 23.58 -15.02 5.30
CA ILE A 247 24.54 -15.34 4.23
C ILE A 247 25.06 -16.78 4.34
N GLU A 248 25.37 -17.26 5.55
CA GLU A 248 25.83 -18.64 5.73
C GLU A 248 24.74 -19.67 5.39
N ILE A 249 23.50 -19.42 5.79
CA ILE A 249 22.35 -20.28 5.44
C ILE A 249 22.18 -20.34 3.91
N LEU A 250 22.24 -19.19 3.23
CA LEU A 250 22.13 -19.12 1.77
C LEU A 250 23.26 -19.89 1.08
N LYS A 251 24.51 -19.73 1.51
CA LYS A 251 25.67 -20.47 0.96
C LYS A 251 25.56 -21.98 1.16
N GLN A 252 25.04 -22.42 2.31
CA GLN A 252 24.88 -23.83 2.64
C GLN A 252 23.63 -24.47 2.02
N SER A 253 22.73 -23.67 1.43
CA SER A 253 21.46 -24.15 0.87
C SER A 253 21.60 -25.15 -0.28
N GLY A 254 22.76 -25.18 -0.96
CA GLY A 254 22.95 -25.92 -2.20
C GLY A 254 22.13 -25.41 -3.38
N ARG A 255 21.36 -24.33 -3.20
CA ARG A 255 20.51 -23.72 -4.24
C ARG A 255 21.35 -22.78 -5.11
N LYS A 256 21.12 -22.84 -6.41
CA LYS A 256 21.69 -21.87 -7.34
C LYS A 256 20.79 -20.63 -7.38
N PHE A 257 21.32 -19.50 -6.96
CA PHE A 257 20.67 -18.19 -7.06
C PHE A 257 21.10 -17.48 -8.35
N GLU A 258 20.27 -16.56 -8.82
CA GLU A 258 20.57 -15.70 -9.97
C GLU A 258 21.62 -14.64 -9.59
N PHE A 259 21.49 -14.08 -8.38
CA PHE A 259 22.39 -13.07 -7.83
C PHE A 259 23.43 -13.71 -6.90
N PRO A 260 24.65 -13.11 -6.79
CA PRO A 260 25.70 -13.66 -5.95
C PRO A 260 25.32 -13.63 -4.46
N VAL A 261 25.71 -14.67 -3.75
CA VAL A 261 25.59 -14.78 -2.28
C VAL A 261 26.95 -14.57 -1.66
N GLU A 262 27.26 -13.33 -1.33
CA GLU A 262 28.53 -12.93 -0.73
C GLU A 262 28.30 -11.99 0.44
N TRP A 263 29.18 -12.03 1.45
CA TRP A 263 29.07 -11.11 2.57
C TRP A 263 29.39 -9.67 2.12
N GLY A 264 28.57 -8.71 2.51
CA GLY A 264 28.70 -7.30 2.13
C GLY A 264 27.89 -6.92 0.89
N VAL A 265 27.13 -7.85 0.30
CA VAL A 265 26.22 -7.60 -0.84
C VAL A 265 24.76 -7.57 -0.33
N ASP A 266 23.95 -6.66 -0.89
CA ASP A 266 22.53 -6.58 -0.55
C ASP A 266 21.79 -7.88 -0.92
N LEU A 267 20.93 -8.34 -0.02
CA LEU A 267 20.06 -9.48 -0.29
C LEU A 267 19.02 -9.10 -1.36
N GLN A 268 18.84 -10.02 -2.30
CA GLN A 268 17.82 -9.89 -3.34
C GLN A 268 16.56 -10.67 -2.96
N SER A 269 15.44 -10.37 -3.61
CA SER A 269 14.15 -11.00 -3.33
C SER A 269 14.16 -12.53 -3.35
N GLU A 270 15.04 -13.16 -4.13
CA GLU A 270 15.18 -14.61 -4.13
C GLU A 270 15.88 -15.14 -2.88
N HIS A 271 16.80 -14.35 -2.31
CA HIS A 271 17.49 -14.65 -1.06
C HIS A 271 16.53 -14.55 0.13
N GLU A 272 15.78 -13.44 0.21
CA GLU A 272 14.78 -13.18 1.24
C GLU A 272 13.67 -14.26 1.27
N ARG A 273 13.25 -14.74 0.08
CA ARG A 273 12.25 -15.81 0.00
C ARG A 273 12.75 -17.17 0.43
N TYR A 274 14.06 -17.36 0.42
CA TYR A 274 14.67 -18.61 0.87
C TYR A 274 14.86 -18.63 2.38
N LEU A 275 15.28 -17.51 2.96
CA LEU A 275 15.42 -17.33 4.41
C LEU A 275 14.06 -17.30 5.12
#